data_4d7c1a02c70145079eba5338d6add163
#
_entry.id   4d7c1a02c70145079eba5338d6add163
#
_cell.length_a   1.000
_cell.length_b   1.000
_cell.length_c   1.000
_cell.angle_alpha   90.00
_cell.angle_beta   90.00
_cell.angle_gamma   90.00
#
_symmetry.space_group_name_H-M   'P 1'
#
loop_
_entity.id
_entity.type
_entity.pdbx_description
1 polymer ?
#
loop_
_entity_poly.entity_id
_entity_poly.type
_entity_poly.pdbx_seq_one_letter_code
_entity_poly.pdbx_strand_id
1 'polypeptide(L)'
;VADRMKWQALLAVAVALIAMMLYIAARFELAYGLGAVVSLVNVVVQTVGLIVLFGVRIDLTVIAGILTVIGYAINDTIVLYDRVREYVGKMAGQPLSKILDAAIGDTMPRTILTGGMVVLSLAFMLLFAGDSLKGFSATLLIGILLGTYSSVFVACPLLLSFSRQVLPPAPP
;
A
#
# COMPACT_ATOMS: atom_id res chain seq x y z
N VAL A 1 -27.47 16.60 -0.20
CA VAL A 1 -26.86 15.60 0.70
C VAL A 1 -25.75 14.86 -0.03
N ALA A 2 -26.00 14.34 -1.23
CA ALA A 2 -25.02 13.54 -2.00
C ALA A 2 -23.71 14.30 -2.30
N ASP A 3 -23.77 15.59 -2.65
CA ASP A 3 -22.57 16.37 -2.97
C ASP A 3 -21.74 16.71 -1.73
N ARG A 4 -22.36 16.94 -0.58
CA ARG A 4 -21.64 17.08 0.68
C ARG A 4 -20.89 15.80 1.06
N MET A 5 -21.52 14.65 0.87
CA MET A 5 -20.87 13.36 1.13
C MET A 5 -19.67 13.11 0.21
N LYS A 6 -19.79 13.45 -1.07
CA LYS A 6 -18.66 13.36 -2.03
C LYS A 6 -17.48 14.24 -1.61
N TRP A 7 -17.74 15.49 -1.25
CA TRP A 7 -16.71 16.41 -0.78
C TRP A 7 -16.06 15.96 0.52
N GLN A 8 -16.83 15.47 1.48
CA GLN A 8 -16.28 14.91 2.72
C GLN A 8 -15.44 13.68 2.47
N ALA A 9 -15.84 12.81 1.53
CA ALA A 9 -15.07 11.65 1.13
C ALA A 9 -13.73 12.03 0.49
N LEU A 10 -13.75 12.94 -0.47
CA LEU A 10 -12.53 13.44 -1.11
C LEU A 10 -11.60 14.11 -0.10
N LEU A 11 -12.15 14.92 0.80
CA LEU A 11 -11.38 15.55 1.86
C LEU A 11 -10.76 14.51 2.81
N ALA A 12 -11.51 13.49 3.21
CA ALA A 12 -11.02 12.43 4.08
C ALA A 12 -9.87 11.66 3.44
N VAL A 13 -10.00 11.28 2.16
CA VAL A 13 -8.93 10.62 1.41
C VAL A 13 -7.71 11.52 1.27
N ALA A 14 -7.91 12.80 0.92
CA ALA A 14 -6.81 13.76 0.79
C ALA A 14 -6.07 13.97 2.12
N VAL A 15 -6.79 14.14 3.23
CA VAL A 15 -6.21 14.27 4.57
C VAL A 15 -5.45 13.02 4.96
N ALA A 16 -6.01 11.83 4.70
CA ALA A 16 -5.33 10.56 4.99
C ALA A 16 -4.03 10.43 4.18
N LEU A 17 -4.05 10.74 2.89
CA LEU A 17 -2.85 10.72 2.04
C LEU A 17 -1.79 11.72 2.51
N ILE A 18 -2.19 12.94 2.87
CA ILE A 18 -1.26 13.96 3.40
C ILE A 18 -0.67 13.52 4.74
N ALA A 19 -1.50 13.00 5.66
CA ALA A 19 -1.02 12.52 6.96
C ALA A 19 -0.02 11.36 6.79
N MET A 20 -0.32 10.42 5.88
CA MET A 20 0.59 9.33 5.55
C MET A 20 1.89 9.83 4.91
N MET A 21 1.81 10.80 4.00
CA MET A 21 2.99 11.41 3.38
C MET A 21 3.88 12.10 4.41
N LEU A 22 3.30 12.84 5.35
CA LEU A 22 4.03 13.48 6.45
C LEU A 22 4.69 12.43 7.36
N TYR A 23 3.98 11.36 7.70
CA TYR A 23 4.53 10.27 8.50
C TYR A 23 5.72 9.59 7.81
N ILE A 24 5.60 9.30 6.51
CA ILE A 24 6.68 8.67 5.73
C ILE A 24 7.87 9.62 5.60
N ALA A 25 7.62 10.91 5.32
CA ALA A 25 8.67 11.92 5.20
C ALA A 25 9.45 12.12 6.52
N ALA A 26 8.77 12.00 7.66
CA ALA A 26 9.41 12.07 8.97
C ALA A 26 10.17 10.79 9.33
N ARG A 27 9.78 9.64 8.78
CA ARG A 27 10.32 8.33 9.14
C ARG A 27 11.38 7.83 8.17
N PHE A 28 11.29 8.19 6.90
CA PHE A 28 12.13 7.70 5.81
C PHE A 28 12.75 8.84 4.99
N GLU A 29 13.85 8.53 4.30
CA GLU A 29 14.45 9.44 3.32
C GLU A 29 13.52 9.68 2.12
N LEU A 30 13.72 10.79 1.41
CA LEU A 30 12.87 11.24 0.30
C LEU A 30 12.60 10.15 -0.77
N ALA A 31 13.61 9.33 -1.08
CA ALA A 31 13.48 8.28 -2.09
C ALA A 31 12.45 7.22 -1.69
N TYR A 32 12.50 6.78 -0.44
CA TYR A 32 11.53 5.83 0.11
C TYR A 32 10.14 6.46 0.22
N GLY A 33 10.09 7.73 0.67
CA GLY A 33 8.84 8.47 0.78
C GLY A 33 8.12 8.62 -0.55
N LEU A 34 8.81 9.03 -1.61
CA LEU A 34 8.23 9.16 -2.95
C LEU A 34 7.75 7.81 -3.50
N GLY A 35 8.55 6.75 -3.36
CA GLY A 35 8.16 5.41 -3.79
C GLY A 35 6.89 4.91 -3.10
N ALA A 36 6.78 5.12 -1.78
CA ALA A 36 5.61 4.73 -1.00
C ALA A 36 4.35 5.52 -1.40
N VAL A 37 4.47 6.83 -1.57
CA VAL A 37 3.33 7.69 -1.97
C VAL A 37 2.83 7.32 -3.35
N VAL A 38 3.70 7.16 -4.33
CA VAL A 38 3.32 6.77 -5.70
C VAL A 38 2.65 5.39 -5.69
N SER A 39 3.21 4.42 -4.96
CA SER A 39 2.61 3.10 -4.80
C SER A 39 1.22 3.18 -4.16
N LEU A 40 1.04 4.01 -3.13
CA LEU A 40 -0.23 4.19 -2.44
C LEU A 40 -1.30 4.84 -3.33
N VAL A 41 -0.94 5.89 -4.07
CA VAL A 41 -1.84 6.52 -5.05
C VAL A 41 -2.26 5.51 -6.12
N ASN A 42 -1.32 4.70 -6.61
CA ASN A 42 -1.60 3.64 -7.57
C ASN A 42 -2.63 2.62 -7.01
N VAL A 43 -2.47 2.17 -5.77
CA VAL A 43 -3.42 1.26 -5.11
C VAL A 43 -4.82 1.88 -5.01
N VAL A 44 -4.91 3.14 -4.58
CA VAL A 44 -6.20 3.84 -4.46
C VAL A 44 -6.89 3.97 -5.82
N VAL A 45 -6.16 4.41 -6.85
CA VAL A 45 -6.71 4.57 -8.21
C VAL A 45 -7.18 3.23 -8.76
N GLN A 46 -6.39 2.16 -8.63
CA GLN A 46 -6.77 0.83 -9.10
C GLN A 46 -7.97 0.28 -8.31
N THR A 47 -7.98 0.45 -6.98
CA THR A 47 -9.10 0.00 -6.14
C THR A 47 -10.40 0.70 -6.56
N VAL A 48 -10.38 2.02 -6.66
CA VAL A 48 -11.55 2.81 -7.11
C VAL A 48 -11.96 2.40 -8.53
N GLY A 49 -11.01 2.24 -9.44
CA GLY A 49 -11.28 1.78 -10.80
C GLY A 49 -11.99 0.44 -10.85
N LEU A 50 -11.52 -0.55 -10.08
CA LEU A 50 -12.12 -1.89 -10.05
C LEU A 50 -13.48 -1.91 -9.36
N ILE A 51 -13.67 -1.21 -8.22
CA ILE A 51 -14.99 -1.19 -7.58
C ILE A 51 -16.06 -0.54 -8.48
N VAL A 52 -15.68 0.50 -9.26
CA VAL A 52 -16.58 1.11 -10.24
C VAL A 52 -16.86 0.15 -11.40
N LEU A 53 -15.83 -0.54 -11.91
CA LEU A 53 -15.97 -1.53 -12.98
C LEU A 53 -16.90 -2.68 -12.59
N PHE A 54 -16.83 -3.15 -11.35
CA PHE A 54 -17.73 -4.19 -10.81
C PHE A 54 -19.11 -3.67 -10.41
N GLY A 55 -19.40 -2.38 -10.64
CA GLY A 55 -20.71 -1.79 -10.35
C GLY A 55 -21.02 -1.66 -8.85
N VAL A 56 -20.00 -1.66 -8.00
CA VAL A 56 -20.17 -1.45 -6.55
C VAL A 56 -20.62 0.00 -6.31
N ARG A 57 -21.72 0.16 -5.60
CA ARG A 57 -22.25 1.50 -5.26
C ARG A 57 -21.31 2.20 -4.27
N ILE A 58 -20.84 3.38 -4.62
CA ILE A 58 -20.00 4.19 -3.74
C ILE A 58 -20.88 4.85 -2.69
N ASP A 59 -20.81 4.33 -1.48
CA ASP A 59 -21.43 4.84 -0.27
C ASP A 59 -20.40 5.13 0.83
N LEU A 60 -20.84 5.49 2.01
CA LEU A 60 -19.93 5.77 3.14
C LEU A 60 -19.14 4.54 3.56
N THR A 61 -19.67 3.34 3.38
CA THR A 61 -18.98 2.11 3.77
C THR A 61 -17.85 1.81 2.81
N VAL A 62 -18.03 2.04 1.51
CA VAL A 62 -16.99 1.94 0.49
C VAL A 62 -15.88 2.96 0.73
N ILE A 63 -16.23 4.20 1.10
CA ILE A 63 -15.25 5.23 1.44
C ILE A 63 -14.42 4.82 2.67
N ALA A 64 -15.08 4.31 3.71
CA ALA A 64 -14.39 3.75 4.87
C ALA A 64 -13.46 2.59 4.48
N GLY A 65 -13.90 1.74 3.54
CA GLY A 65 -13.08 0.68 2.94
C GLY A 65 -11.81 1.25 2.26
N ILE A 66 -11.96 2.27 1.44
CA ILE A 66 -10.80 2.92 0.77
C ILE A 66 -9.82 3.49 1.80
N LEU A 67 -10.29 4.17 2.84
CA LEU A 67 -9.43 4.68 3.90
C LEU A 67 -8.70 3.56 4.64
N THR A 68 -9.36 2.44 4.86
CA THR A 68 -8.75 1.26 5.48
C THR A 68 -7.70 0.62 4.56
N VAL A 69 -7.96 0.55 3.24
CA VAL A 69 -6.98 0.09 2.23
C VAL A 69 -5.71 0.94 2.26
N ILE A 70 -5.85 2.26 2.37
CA ILE A 70 -4.71 3.18 2.48
C ILE A 70 -3.83 2.79 3.68
N GLY A 71 -4.44 2.61 4.85
CA GLY A 71 -3.72 2.23 6.06
C GLY A 71 -3.06 0.85 5.97
N TYR A 72 -3.74 -0.11 5.32
CA TYR A 72 -3.21 -1.46 5.16
C TYR A 72 -2.06 -1.52 4.14
N ALA A 73 -2.22 -0.89 2.98
CA ALA A 73 -1.22 -0.90 1.91
C ALA A 73 0.10 -0.21 2.35
N ILE A 74 -0.01 0.89 3.11
CA ILE A 74 1.18 1.59 3.59
C ILE A 74 1.95 0.77 4.63
N ASN A 75 1.26 0.00 5.48
CA ASN A 75 1.91 -0.85 6.47
C ASN A 75 2.82 -1.89 5.81
N ASP A 76 2.37 -2.51 4.74
CA ASP A 76 3.14 -3.52 3.99
C ASP A 76 4.38 -2.88 3.32
N THR A 77 4.19 -1.72 2.70
CA THR A 77 5.29 -0.96 2.07
C THR A 77 6.33 -0.50 3.11
N ILE A 78 5.91 -0.04 4.29
CA ILE A 78 6.83 0.39 5.36
C ILE A 78 7.68 -0.79 5.85
N VAL A 79 7.06 -1.95 6.10
CA VAL A 79 7.78 -3.15 6.56
C VAL A 79 8.83 -3.58 5.53
N LEU A 80 8.47 -3.55 4.25
CA LEU A 80 9.40 -3.88 3.16
C LEU A 80 10.55 -2.88 3.09
N TYR A 81 10.26 -1.58 3.18
CA TYR A 81 11.28 -0.54 3.12
C TYR A 81 12.21 -0.52 4.33
N ASP A 82 11.71 -0.78 5.53
CA ASP A 82 12.55 -0.97 6.72
C ASP A 82 13.52 -2.16 6.51
N ARG A 83 13.05 -3.24 5.89
CA ARG A 83 13.90 -4.39 5.58
C ARG A 83 14.92 -4.08 4.49
N VAL A 84 14.54 -3.37 3.43
CA VAL A 84 15.48 -2.89 2.42
C VAL A 84 16.59 -2.05 3.06
N ARG A 85 16.25 -1.12 3.94
CA ARG A 85 17.21 -0.27 4.65
C ARG A 85 18.18 -1.08 5.52
N GLU A 86 17.67 -2.11 6.20
CA GLU A 86 18.50 -3.03 6.97
C GLU A 86 19.50 -3.78 6.07
N TYR A 87 19.03 -4.28 4.92
CA TYR A 87 19.88 -5.01 3.97
C TYR A 87 20.88 -4.10 3.23
N VAL A 88 20.57 -2.84 2.99
CA VAL A 88 21.55 -1.85 2.49
C VAL A 88 22.77 -1.79 3.40
N GLY A 89 22.56 -1.80 4.73
CA GLY A 89 23.66 -1.84 5.69
C GLY A 89 24.41 -3.17 5.75
N LYS A 90 23.70 -4.30 5.62
CA LYS A 90 24.28 -5.65 5.70
C LYS A 90 24.99 -6.11 4.42
N MET A 91 24.51 -5.67 3.28
CA MET A 91 24.97 -6.06 1.95
C MET A 91 25.69 -4.91 1.23
N ALA A 92 26.49 -4.14 1.97
CA ALA A 92 27.24 -3.01 1.41
C ALA A 92 28.08 -3.45 0.19
N GLY A 93 28.01 -2.66 -0.89
CA GLY A 93 28.69 -2.96 -2.16
C GLY A 93 27.95 -3.91 -3.12
N GLN A 94 26.81 -4.47 -2.72
CA GLN A 94 25.98 -5.24 -3.64
C GLN A 94 25.02 -4.29 -4.42
N PRO A 95 24.63 -4.67 -5.65
CA PRO A 95 23.65 -3.89 -6.41
C PRO A 95 22.29 -3.89 -5.71
N LEU A 96 21.59 -2.75 -5.80
CA LEU A 96 20.30 -2.55 -5.14
C LEU A 96 19.27 -3.62 -5.51
N SER A 97 19.30 -4.15 -6.73
CA SER A 97 18.42 -5.23 -7.16
C SER A 97 18.55 -6.48 -6.29
N LYS A 98 19.78 -6.91 -5.96
CA LYS A 98 20.00 -8.05 -5.06
C LYS A 98 19.54 -7.77 -3.63
N ILE A 99 19.71 -6.54 -3.18
CA ILE A 99 19.24 -6.09 -1.85
C ILE A 99 17.73 -6.16 -1.78
N LEU A 100 17.04 -5.68 -2.83
CA LEU A 100 15.58 -5.74 -2.92
C LEU A 100 15.07 -7.18 -2.97
N ASP A 101 15.68 -8.04 -3.77
CA ASP A 101 15.30 -9.46 -3.86
C ASP A 101 15.43 -10.15 -2.49
N ALA A 102 16.51 -9.90 -1.76
CA ALA A 102 16.71 -10.44 -0.42
C ALA A 102 15.66 -9.91 0.57
N ALA A 103 15.37 -8.61 0.55
CA ALA A 103 14.38 -7.99 1.42
C ALA A 103 12.95 -8.49 1.14
N ILE A 104 12.59 -8.63 -0.14
CA ILE A 104 11.29 -9.20 -0.57
C ILE A 104 11.19 -10.64 -0.09
N GLY A 105 12.20 -11.47 -0.35
CA GLY A 105 12.20 -12.88 0.06
C GLY A 105 11.99 -13.08 1.55
N ASP A 106 12.54 -12.19 2.37
CA ASP A 106 12.46 -12.24 3.82
C ASP A 106 11.13 -11.72 4.38
N THR A 107 10.50 -10.75 3.71
CA THR A 107 9.21 -10.18 4.14
C THR A 107 8.00 -10.94 3.59
N MET A 108 8.14 -11.60 2.44
CA MET A 108 7.05 -12.26 1.72
C MET A 108 6.25 -13.28 2.55
N PRO A 109 6.88 -14.19 3.34
CA PRO A 109 6.12 -15.13 4.18
C PRO A 109 5.17 -14.43 5.16
N ARG A 110 5.63 -13.32 5.75
CA ARG A 110 4.82 -12.52 6.67
C ARG A 110 3.66 -11.84 5.93
N THR A 111 3.94 -11.21 4.81
CA THR A 111 2.94 -10.52 3.99
C THR A 111 1.86 -11.49 3.50
N ILE A 112 2.25 -12.67 3.02
CA ILE A 112 1.30 -13.72 2.59
C ILE A 112 0.46 -14.21 3.75
N LEU A 113 1.05 -14.44 4.93
CA LEU A 113 0.33 -14.96 6.07
C LEU A 113 -0.68 -13.92 6.61
N THR A 114 -0.22 -12.69 6.84
CA THR A 114 -1.08 -11.63 7.37
C THR A 114 -2.14 -11.20 6.35
N GLY A 115 -1.76 -10.96 5.11
CA GLY A 115 -2.67 -10.61 4.03
C GLY A 115 -3.67 -11.74 3.73
N GLY A 116 -3.19 -12.98 3.70
CA GLY A 116 -4.03 -14.17 3.47
C GLY A 116 -5.12 -14.34 4.53
N MET A 117 -4.79 -14.14 5.82
CA MET A 117 -5.79 -14.19 6.89
C MET A 117 -6.86 -13.12 6.74
N VAL A 118 -6.47 -11.90 6.39
CA VAL A 118 -7.42 -10.79 6.19
C VAL A 118 -8.26 -11.03 4.94
N VAL A 119 -7.66 -11.47 3.84
CA VAL A 119 -8.39 -11.84 2.61
C VAL A 119 -9.40 -12.94 2.88
N LEU A 120 -9.03 -13.97 3.63
CA LEU A 120 -9.94 -15.04 4.02
C LEU A 120 -11.13 -14.52 4.85
N SER A 121 -10.85 -13.69 5.84
CA SER A 121 -11.89 -13.06 6.68
C SER A 121 -12.84 -12.20 5.85
N LEU A 122 -12.31 -11.40 4.92
CA LEU A 122 -13.09 -10.55 4.03
C LEU A 122 -13.91 -11.36 3.02
N ALA A 123 -13.39 -12.50 2.54
CA ALA A 123 -14.13 -13.42 1.68
C ALA A 123 -15.35 -13.99 2.41
N PHE A 124 -15.19 -14.44 3.66
CA PHE A 124 -16.32 -14.87 4.49
C PHE A 124 -17.30 -13.72 4.73
N MET A 125 -16.80 -12.52 5.03
CA MET A 125 -17.66 -11.35 5.22
C MET A 125 -18.45 -11.00 3.95
N LEU A 126 -17.82 -11.10 2.78
CA LEU A 126 -18.50 -10.86 1.50
C LEU A 126 -19.60 -11.87 1.20
N LEU A 127 -19.43 -13.14 1.62
CA LEU A 127 -20.38 -14.22 1.38
C LEU A 127 -21.54 -14.23 2.38
N PHE A 128 -21.27 -13.91 3.65
CA PHE A 128 -22.23 -14.12 4.75
C PHE A 128 -22.76 -12.83 5.35
N ALA A 129 -22.09 -11.67 5.14
CA ALA A 129 -22.60 -10.40 5.65
C ALA A 129 -23.78 -9.89 4.79
N GLY A 130 -24.64 -9.12 5.41
CA GLY A 130 -25.75 -8.46 4.73
C GLY A 130 -25.29 -7.45 3.68
N ASP A 131 -26.20 -7.02 2.83
CA ASP A 131 -25.93 -6.13 1.68
C ASP A 131 -25.20 -4.83 2.05
N SER A 132 -25.43 -4.34 3.26
CA SER A 132 -24.78 -3.12 3.77
C SER A 132 -23.26 -3.22 3.90
N LEU A 133 -22.70 -4.42 4.09
CA LEU A 133 -21.27 -4.63 4.26
C LEU A 133 -20.58 -5.20 3.02
N LYS A 134 -21.33 -5.60 1.99
CA LYS A 134 -20.77 -6.14 0.76
C LYS A 134 -19.84 -5.16 0.05
N GLY A 135 -20.25 -3.88 -0.06
CA GLY A 135 -19.43 -2.84 -0.67
C GLY A 135 -18.12 -2.61 0.07
N PHE A 136 -18.17 -2.56 1.39
CA PHE A 136 -16.99 -2.45 2.24
C PHE A 136 -16.04 -3.64 2.07
N SER A 137 -16.58 -4.87 2.19
CA SER A 137 -15.77 -6.10 2.09
C SER A 137 -15.14 -6.27 0.72
N ALA A 138 -15.89 -5.98 -0.36
CA ALA A 138 -15.36 -6.03 -1.72
C ALA A 138 -14.24 -5.00 -1.93
N THR A 139 -14.43 -3.77 -1.44
CA THR A 139 -13.42 -2.71 -1.54
C THR A 139 -12.13 -3.09 -0.82
N LEU A 140 -12.25 -3.59 0.41
CA LEU A 140 -11.10 -4.03 1.19
C LEU A 140 -10.40 -5.23 0.55
N LEU A 141 -11.15 -6.22 0.09
CA LEU A 141 -10.58 -7.42 -0.53
C LEU A 141 -9.76 -7.06 -1.77
N ILE A 142 -10.33 -6.25 -2.66
CA ILE A 142 -9.65 -5.75 -3.86
C ILE A 142 -8.43 -4.91 -3.47
N GLY A 143 -8.61 -3.96 -2.56
CA GLY A 143 -7.56 -3.04 -2.16
C GLY A 143 -6.38 -3.70 -1.46
N ILE A 144 -6.61 -4.72 -0.63
CA ILE A 144 -5.54 -5.47 0.05
C ILE A 144 -4.74 -6.31 -0.96
N LEU A 145 -5.40 -6.98 -1.89
CA LEU A 145 -4.71 -7.72 -2.96
C LEU A 145 -3.85 -6.79 -3.82
N LEU A 146 -4.41 -5.64 -4.22
CA LEU A 146 -3.67 -4.63 -4.97
C LEU A 146 -2.56 -3.99 -4.15
N GLY A 147 -2.76 -3.76 -2.86
CA GLY A 147 -1.74 -3.21 -1.95
C GLY A 147 -0.54 -4.12 -1.83
N THR A 148 -0.77 -5.41 -1.59
CA THR A 148 0.30 -6.43 -1.54
C THR A 148 1.04 -6.52 -2.89
N TYR A 149 0.32 -6.52 -4.00
CA TYR A 149 0.93 -6.48 -5.32
C TYR A 149 1.77 -5.21 -5.52
N SER A 150 1.23 -4.05 -5.17
CA SER A 150 1.86 -2.75 -5.41
C SER A 150 3.11 -2.54 -4.56
N SER A 151 3.17 -3.06 -3.33
CA SER A 151 4.36 -2.96 -2.47
C SER A 151 5.58 -3.63 -3.12
N VAL A 152 5.39 -4.75 -3.81
CA VAL A 152 6.47 -5.49 -4.46
C VAL A 152 6.74 -4.97 -5.88
N PHE A 153 5.70 -4.82 -6.70
CA PHE A 153 5.84 -4.58 -8.14
C PHE A 153 5.82 -3.09 -8.55
N VAL A 154 5.44 -2.18 -7.64
CA VAL A 154 5.47 -0.74 -7.89
C VAL A 154 6.47 -0.06 -6.96
N ALA A 155 6.36 -0.25 -5.65
CA ALA A 155 7.20 0.45 -4.70
C ALA A 155 8.68 0.06 -4.81
N CYS A 156 9.01 -1.23 -4.96
CA CYS A 156 10.40 -1.68 -5.12
C CYS A 156 11.06 -1.22 -6.42
N PRO A 157 10.46 -1.38 -7.62
CA PRO A 157 11.04 -0.85 -8.85
C PRO A 157 11.25 0.67 -8.83
N LEU A 158 10.39 1.43 -8.15
CA LEU A 158 10.58 2.87 -7.98
C LEU A 158 11.86 3.17 -7.19
N LEU A 159 12.21 2.37 -6.17
CA LEU A 159 13.47 2.53 -5.45
C LEU A 159 14.70 2.31 -6.35
N LEU A 160 14.63 1.44 -7.34
CA LEU A 160 15.72 1.27 -8.32
C LEU A 160 16.00 2.56 -9.09
N SER A 161 14.96 3.33 -9.40
CA SER A 161 15.10 4.64 -10.06
C SER A 161 15.84 5.66 -9.19
N PHE A 162 15.78 5.50 -7.87
CA PHE A 162 16.46 6.34 -6.88
C PHE A 162 17.69 5.66 -6.26
N SER A 163 18.29 4.66 -6.94
CA SER A 163 19.41 3.85 -6.41
C SER A 163 20.59 4.66 -5.89
N ARG A 164 20.92 5.80 -6.52
CA ARG A 164 21.99 6.71 -6.08
C ARG A 164 21.71 7.39 -4.74
N GLN A 165 20.44 7.52 -4.36
CA GLN A 165 20.01 8.12 -3.08
C GLN A 165 19.83 7.07 -1.99
N VAL A 166 19.59 5.82 -2.38
CA VAL A 166 19.33 4.69 -1.46
C VAL A 166 20.62 4.00 -1.05
N LEU A 167 21.59 3.89 -1.98
CA LEU A 167 22.88 3.26 -1.68
C LEU A 167 23.88 4.28 -1.12
N PRO A 168 24.63 3.94 -0.06
CA PRO A 168 25.74 4.75 0.38
C PRO A 168 26.80 4.85 -0.75
N PRO A 169 27.57 5.94 -0.82
CA PRO A 169 28.67 6.07 -1.75
C PRO A 169 29.62 4.88 -1.59
N ALA A 170 30.14 4.38 -2.71
CA ALA A 170 31.09 3.27 -2.70
C ALA A 170 32.27 3.61 -1.78
N PRO A 171 32.74 2.69 -0.93
CA PRO A 171 33.95 2.91 -0.15
C PRO A 171 35.13 3.18 -1.08
N PRO A 172 36.07 4.05 -0.69
CA PRO A 172 37.24 4.44 -1.50
C PRO A 172 38.16 3.22 -1.80
#